data_929ef7a29c3ef12a1be48b8a8567543d
#
_entry.id   929ef7a29c3ef12a1be48b8a8567543d
#
_cell.length_a   1.000
_cell.length_b   1.000
_cell.length_c   1.000
_cell.angle_alpha   90.00
_cell.angle_beta   90.00
_cell.angle_gamma   90.00
#
_symmetry.space_group_name_H-M   'P 1'
#
loop_
_entity.id
_entity.type
_entity.pdbx_description
1 polymer ?
#
loop_
_entity_poly.entity_id
_entity_poly.type
_entity_poly.pdbx_seq_one_letter_code
_entity_poly.pdbx_strand_id
1 'polypeptide(L)'
;MMGFLDRFSHTFDKQGYDLDGYDRDGFSKSGYNKKGYDKNGFDRNGYDKKGYDKRGYDRKGFDKKGYDKNGFKEGYDEDGFDFKGYNKDGFNKNGYDKKGYNTDGYDNRGFSIDGIHIDTKTTFDTNGYNKKGYSVDGYNKDGFNKNGYNKDGFDLEGFDENGYDSNGFDKLGYDHLGYDKDGYNQDGYNKFNKKKDENF
;
A
#
# COMPACT_ATOMS: atom_id res chain seq x y z
N MET A 1 64.56 44.32 34.67
CA MET A 1 64.31 43.53 33.44
C MET A 1 62.81 43.44 33.24
N MET A 2 62.26 44.40 32.44
CA MET A 2 60.81 44.51 32.18
C MET A 2 60.45 43.63 31.01
N GLY A 3 59.59 42.67 31.25
CA GLY A 3 59.07 41.83 30.19
C GLY A 3 58.04 42.61 29.37
N PHE A 4 58.32 42.77 28.10
CA PHE A 4 57.37 43.25 27.08
C PHE A 4 56.23 42.22 26.90
N LEU A 5 55.05 42.55 27.44
CA LEU A 5 53.81 41.96 27.01
C LEU A 5 53.38 42.64 25.73
N ASP A 6 53.71 42.03 24.59
CA ASP A 6 53.17 42.42 23.29
C ASP A 6 51.64 42.13 23.33
N ARG A 7 50.87 43.17 23.69
CA ARG A 7 49.45 43.28 23.36
C ARG A 7 49.38 43.54 21.85
N PHE A 8 49.20 42.53 21.07
CA PHE A 8 48.70 42.69 19.71
C PHE A 8 47.34 43.36 19.80
N SER A 9 47.32 44.72 19.74
CA SER A 9 46.07 45.45 19.55
C SER A 9 45.58 45.16 18.12
N HIS A 10 44.62 44.31 17.99
CA HIS A 10 43.92 44.13 16.72
C HIS A 10 43.24 45.46 16.39
N THR A 11 43.80 46.21 15.40
CA THR A 11 43.17 47.41 14.87
C THR A 11 42.11 47.00 13.86
N PHE A 12 40.88 47.44 14.08
CA PHE A 12 39.77 47.22 13.16
C PHE A 12 39.58 48.46 12.27
N ASP A 13 39.24 48.20 11.00
CA ASP A 13 38.89 49.27 10.07
C ASP A 13 37.52 49.90 10.42
N LYS A 14 37.11 50.93 9.64
CA LYS A 14 35.81 51.60 9.81
C LYS A 14 34.59 50.66 9.62
N GLN A 15 34.80 49.51 9.03
CA GLN A 15 33.78 48.51 8.78
C GLN A 15 33.79 47.40 9.84
N GLY A 16 34.76 47.44 10.80
CA GLY A 16 34.86 46.53 11.92
C GLY A 16 35.67 45.28 11.64
N TYR A 17 36.57 45.27 10.61
CA TYR A 17 37.40 44.13 10.25
C TYR A 17 38.87 44.39 10.57
N ASP A 18 39.59 43.37 11.06
CA ASP A 18 41.05 43.44 11.29
C ASP A 18 41.81 43.37 9.96
N LEU A 19 43.16 43.43 10.04
CA LEU A 19 44.06 43.39 8.88
C LEU A 19 43.94 42.08 8.07
N ASP A 20 43.51 40.98 8.69
CA ASP A 20 43.26 39.71 8.03
C ASP A 20 41.84 39.62 7.42
N GLY A 21 41.00 40.65 7.62
CA GLY A 21 39.63 40.74 7.08
C GLY A 21 38.57 40.04 7.92
N TYR A 22 38.82 39.88 9.24
CA TYR A 22 37.89 39.24 10.17
C TYR A 22 37.32 40.26 11.16
N ASP A 23 36.02 40.12 11.48
CA ASP A 23 35.36 40.93 12.50
C ASP A 23 35.80 40.51 13.93
N ARG A 24 35.24 41.19 14.95
CA ARG A 24 35.56 40.90 16.35
C ARG A 24 35.21 39.52 16.82
N ASP A 25 34.24 38.87 16.16
CA ASP A 25 33.81 37.48 16.42
C ASP A 25 34.63 36.45 15.63
N GLY A 26 35.58 36.95 14.78
CA GLY A 26 36.48 36.13 13.97
C GLY A 26 35.89 35.63 12.66
N PHE A 27 34.87 36.32 12.10
CA PHE A 27 34.24 36.00 10.82
C PHE A 27 34.60 37.04 9.74
N SER A 28 34.90 36.54 8.55
CA SER A 28 35.17 37.39 7.38
C SER A 28 33.87 38.02 6.85
N LYS A 29 33.98 38.98 5.90
CA LYS A 29 32.84 39.58 5.17
C LYS A 29 31.93 38.55 4.52
N SER A 30 32.44 37.36 4.17
CA SER A 30 31.66 36.24 3.62
C SER A 30 30.96 35.42 4.70
N GLY A 31 31.13 35.77 6.00
CA GLY A 31 30.46 35.12 7.13
C GLY A 31 31.12 33.84 7.63
N TYR A 32 32.39 33.56 7.20
CA TYR A 32 33.13 32.35 7.60
C TYR A 32 34.36 32.71 8.44
N ASN A 33 34.64 31.91 9.47
CA ASN A 33 35.86 32.07 10.29
C ASN A 33 37.11 31.52 9.55
N LYS A 34 38.28 31.66 10.15
CA LYS A 34 39.58 31.17 9.59
C LYS A 34 39.60 29.67 9.32
N LYS A 35 38.72 28.89 9.94
CA LYS A 35 38.57 27.42 9.70
C LYS A 35 37.55 27.09 8.60
N GLY A 36 36.91 28.14 7.99
CA GLY A 36 35.96 27.97 6.90
C GLY A 36 34.54 27.67 7.34
N TYR A 37 34.15 27.88 8.61
CA TYR A 37 32.82 27.65 9.14
C TYR A 37 32.06 28.94 9.43
N ASP A 38 30.76 28.95 9.16
CA ASP A 38 29.87 30.05 9.49
C ASP A 38 29.58 30.13 11.02
N LYS A 39 28.79 31.14 11.47
CA LYS A 39 28.39 31.30 12.87
C LYS A 39 27.62 30.12 13.44
N ASN A 40 26.98 29.28 12.60
CA ASN A 40 26.27 28.09 12.99
C ASN A 40 27.16 26.82 12.99
N GLY A 41 28.44 26.97 12.57
CA GLY A 41 29.40 25.89 12.53
C GLY A 41 29.39 25.06 11.27
N PHE A 42 28.82 25.56 10.16
CA PHE A 42 28.75 24.87 8.86
C PHE A 42 29.73 25.46 7.85
N ASP A 43 30.36 24.60 7.06
CA ASP A 43 31.23 25.00 5.96
C ASP A 43 30.40 25.57 4.78
N ARG A 44 31.10 26.05 3.72
CA ARG A 44 30.45 26.60 2.50
C ARG A 44 29.52 25.62 1.78
N ASN A 45 29.66 24.32 2.03
CA ASN A 45 28.83 23.28 1.46
C ASN A 45 27.67 22.90 2.40
N GLY A 46 27.57 23.56 3.59
CA GLY A 46 26.50 23.34 4.56
C GLY A 46 26.74 22.18 5.51
N TYR A 47 28.00 21.71 5.69
CA TYR A 47 28.35 20.60 6.58
C TYR A 47 29.13 21.11 7.82
N ASP A 48 28.82 20.51 8.97
CA ASP A 48 29.53 20.76 10.23
C ASP A 48 30.94 20.11 10.24
N LYS A 49 31.71 20.32 11.31
CA LYS A 49 33.05 19.72 11.48
C LYS A 49 33.08 18.20 11.44
N LYS A 50 31.92 17.54 11.69
CA LYS A 50 31.80 16.08 11.64
C LYS A 50 31.34 15.59 10.28
N GLY A 51 31.04 16.50 9.33
CA GLY A 51 30.63 16.21 7.98
C GLY A 51 29.14 16.02 7.79
N TYR A 52 28.29 16.52 8.73
CA TYR A 52 26.83 16.42 8.67
C TYR A 52 26.18 17.76 8.33
N ASP A 53 25.15 17.75 7.50
CA ASP A 53 24.31 18.91 7.19
C ASP A 53 23.40 19.28 8.38
N LYS A 54 22.63 20.40 8.26
CA LYS A 54 21.70 20.88 9.29
C LYS A 54 20.63 19.86 9.67
N ARG A 55 20.34 18.88 8.83
CA ARG A 55 19.37 17.80 9.08
C ARG A 55 20.02 16.57 9.68
N GLY A 56 21.36 16.56 9.80
CA GLY A 56 22.12 15.47 10.40
C GLY A 56 22.59 14.40 9.42
N TYR A 57 22.57 14.66 8.09
CA TYR A 57 23.02 13.73 7.07
C TYR A 57 24.41 14.08 6.54
N ASP A 58 25.24 13.10 6.30
CA ASP A 58 26.53 13.24 5.68
C ASP A 58 26.42 13.52 4.16
N ARG A 59 27.58 13.69 3.48
CA ARG A 59 27.64 13.95 2.03
C ARG A 59 27.07 12.81 1.18
N LYS A 60 26.98 11.60 1.71
CA LYS A 60 26.39 10.42 1.05
C LYS A 60 24.91 10.32 1.31
N GLY A 61 24.36 11.14 2.22
CA GLY A 61 22.95 11.16 2.56
C GLY A 61 22.57 10.27 3.73
N PHE A 62 23.54 9.85 4.57
CA PHE A 62 23.32 9.00 5.74
C PHE A 62 23.44 9.78 7.04
N ASP A 63 22.59 9.47 8.01
CA ASP A 63 22.67 10.00 9.37
C ASP A 63 23.80 9.34 10.18
N LYS A 64 23.97 9.74 11.45
CA LYS A 64 25.00 9.20 12.35
C LYS A 64 24.83 7.71 12.65
N LYS A 65 23.61 7.17 12.51
CA LYS A 65 23.32 5.74 12.72
C LYS A 65 23.48 4.95 11.42
N GLY A 66 23.65 5.64 10.27
CA GLY A 66 23.81 5.05 8.95
C GLY A 66 22.50 4.87 8.19
N TYR A 67 21.41 5.53 8.60
CA TYR A 67 20.14 5.53 7.87
C TYR A 67 20.13 6.64 6.81
N ASP A 68 19.57 6.35 5.66
CA ASP A 68 19.35 7.32 4.61
C ASP A 68 18.17 8.28 4.95
N LYS A 69 17.90 9.23 4.06
CA LYS A 69 16.81 10.22 4.23
C LYS A 69 15.41 9.61 4.27
N ASN A 70 15.25 8.37 3.86
CA ASN A 70 14.00 7.63 3.89
C ASN A 70 13.91 6.71 5.13
N GLY A 71 14.93 6.71 5.99
CA GLY A 71 14.98 5.91 7.22
C GLY A 71 15.46 4.48 7.01
N PHE A 72 16.19 4.19 5.89
CA PHE A 72 16.71 2.85 5.60
C PHE A 72 18.23 2.78 5.79
N LYS A 73 18.68 1.70 6.41
CA LYS A 73 20.08 1.32 6.56
C LYS A 73 20.27 -0.06 5.97
N GLU A 74 21.21 -0.18 5.00
CA GLU A 74 21.45 -1.43 4.27
C GLU A 74 20.17 -2.00 3.61
N GLY A 75 19.21 -1.10 3.28
CA GLY A 75 17.94 -1.46 2.66
C GLY A 75 16.81 -1.79 3.61
N TYR A 76 17.04 -1.67 4.95
CA TYR A 76 16.03 -1.96 5.99
C TYR A 76 15.83 -0.75 6.91
N ASP A 77 14.60 -0.55 7.38
CA ASP A 77 14.24 0.48 8.38
C ASP A 77 14.70 0.08 9.80
N GLU A 78 14.39 0.91 10.82
CA GLU A 78 14.74 0.63 12.22
C GLU A 78 14.06 -0.64 12.78
N ASP A 79 12.91 -1.03 12.23
CA ASP A 79 12.19 -2.25 12.61
C ASP A 79 12.70 -3.49 11.87
N GLY A 80 13.64 -3.32 10.92
CA GLY A 80 14.24 -4.41 10.15
C GLY A 80 13.46 -4.82 8.91
N PHE A 81 12.61 -3.94 8.36
CA PHE A 81 11.83 -4.19 7.15
C PHE A 81 12.35 -3.38 5.95
N ASP A 82 12.39 -4.01 4.78
CA ASP A 82 12.72 -3.34 3.52
C ASP A 82 11.61 -2.37 3.08
N PHE A 83 11.86 -1.60 2.01
CA PHE A 83 10.88 -0.63 1.47
C PHE A 83 9.57 -1.29 0.96
N LYS A 84 9.51 -2.62 0.82
CA LYS A 84 8.32 -3.41 0.51
C LYS A 84 7.63 -3.94 1.76
N GLY A 85 8.19 -3.70 2.95
CA GLY A 85 7.65 -4.11 4.23
C GLY A 85 7.99 -5.54 4.62
N TYR A 86 9.09 -6.13 4.08
CA TYR A 86 9.54 -7.48 4.41
C TYR A 86 10.88 -7.46 5.15
N ASN A 87 11.03 -8.29 6.18
CA ASN A 87 12.28 -8.47 6.90
C ASN A 87 13.28 -9.33 6.09
N LYS A 88 14.46 -9.55 6.64
CA LYS A 88 15.53 -10.34 5.99
C LYS A 88 15.12 -11.79 5.67
N ASP A 89 14.19 -12.35 6.44
CA ASP A 89 13.68 -13.71 6.24
C ASP A 89 12.54 -13.75 5.20
N GLY A 90 12.12 -12.57 4.69
CA GLY A 90 11.08 -12.45 3.66
C GLY A 90 9.66 -12.35 4.19
N PHE A 91 9.46 -12.08 5.49
CA PHE A 91 8.15 -11.96 6.11
C PHE A 91 7.82 -10.50 6.44
N ASN A 92 6.56 -10.12 6.24
CA ASN A 92 6.04 -8.81 6.62
C ASN A 92 5.77 -8.73 8.13
N LYS A 93 5.34 -7.54 8.62
CA LYS A 93 5.03 -7.30 10.04
C LYS A 93 3.94 -8.23 10.62
N ASN A 94 3.10 -8.82 9.77
CA ASN A 94 2.08 -9.78 10.17
C ASN A 94 2.59 -11.22 10.16
N GLY A 95 3.86 -11.46 9.82
CA GLY A 95 4.48 -12.78 9.78
C GLY A 95 4.21 -13.59 8.52
N TYR A 96 3.78 -12.95 7.42
CA TYR A 96 3.48 -13.60 6.14
C TYR A 96 4.50 -13.22 5.07
N ASP A 97 4.88 -14.20 4.26
CA ASP A 97 5.73 -14.02 3.08
C ASP A 97 4.97 -13.34 1.92
N LYS A 98 5.65 -13.11 0.79
CA LYS A 98 5.07 -12.49 -0.42
C LYS A 98 3.93 -13.28 -1.05
N LYS A 99 3.82 -14.57 -0.74
CA LYS A 99 2.73 -15.45 -1.22
C LYS A 99 1.57 -15.51 -0.24
N GLY A 100 1.70 -14.88 0.95
CA GLY A 100 0.68 -14.83 1.99
C GLY A 100 0.73 -15.99 2.97
N TYR A 101 1.88 -16.70 3.08
CA TYR A 101 2.06 -17.82 4.03
C TYR A 101 2.98 -17.43 5.17
N ASN A 102 2.65 -17.89 6.38
CA ASN A 102 3.50 -17.74 7.56
C ASN A 102 4.67 -18.74 7.54
N THR A 103 5.52 -18.70 8.57
CA THR A 103 6.68 -19.59 8.72
C THR A 103 6.32 -21.07 8.74
N ASP A 104 5.10 -21.42 9.15
CA ASP A 104 4.60 -22.78 9.19
C ASP A 104 3.98 -23.24 7.87
N GLY A 105 3.93 -22.34 6.87
CA GLY A 105 3.42 -22.60 5.53
C GLY A 105 1.90 -22.45 5.37
N TYR A 106 1.23 -21.75 6.29
CA TYR A 106 -0.21 -21.53 6.26
C TYR A 106 -0.57 -20.06 5.99
N ASP A 107 -1.64 -19.84 5.21
CA ASP A 107 -2.20 -18.51 4.98
C ASP A 107 -2.98 -18.01 6.22
N ASN A 108 -3.47 -16.78 6.17
CA ASN A 108 -4.19 -16.15 7.29
C ASN A 108 -5.53 -16.82 7.63
N ARG A 109 -6.01 -17.76 6.81
CA ARG A 109 -7.19 -18.57 7.07
C ARG A 109 -6.83 -19.98 7.53
N GLY A 110 -5.54 -20.29 7.67
CA GLY A 110 -5.04 -21.57 8.11
C GLY A 110 -4.89 -22.63 7.02
N PHE A 111 -4.92 -22.27 5.73
CA PHE A 111 -4.70 -23.21 4.64
C PHE A 111 -3.25 -23.22 4.17
N SER A 112 -2.69 -24.40 3.98
CA SER A 112 -1.40 -24.60 3.33
C SER A 112 -1.47 -24.26 1.83
N ILE A 113 -0.31 -24.27 1.15
CA ILE A 113 -0.25 -24.08 -0.30
C ILE A 113 -1.09 -25.14 -1.04
N ASP A 114 -1.09 -26.38 -0.53
CA ASP A 114 -1.85 -27.51 -1.09
C ASP A 114 -3.34 -27.48 -0.72
N GLY A 115 -3.77 -26.47 0.04
CA GLY A 115 -5.16 -26.28 0.43
C GLY A 115 -5.60 -27.14 1.62
N ILE A 116 -4.66 -27.65 2.42
CA ILE A 116 -4.97 -28.40 3.65
C ILE A 116 -5.03 -27.42 4.83
N HIS A 117 -6.12 -27.47 5.57
CA HIS A 117 -6.32 -26.59 6.72
C HIS A 117 -5.60 -27.12 7.96
N ILE A 118 -4.97 -26.22 8.74
CA ILE A 118 -4.11 -26.55 9.86
C ILE A 118 -4.83 -27.33 10.97
N ASP A 119 -6.09 -27.00 11.28
CA ASP A 119 -6.83 -27.62 12.37
C ASP A 119 -7.50 -28.93 11.93
N THR A 120 -8.19 -28.91 10.79
CA THR A 120 -8.99 -30.07 10.35
C THR A 120 -8.15 -31.15 9.66
N LYS A 121 -6.93 -30.79 9.20
CA LYS A 121 -6.07 -31.66 8.37
C LYS A 121 -6.74 -32.14 7.09
N THR A 122 -7.78 -31.43 6.64
CA THR A 122 -8.52 -31.66 5.41
C THR A 122 -8.49 -30.46 4.48
N THR A 123 -9.13 -30.55 3.31
CA THR A 123 -9.28 -29.42 2.38
C THR A 123 -10.34 -28.41 2.81
N PHE A 124 -11.00 -28.62 3.96
CA PHE A 124 -12.05 -27.74 4.49
C PHE A 124 -11.64 -27.20 5.86
N ASP A 125 -11.99 -25.93 6.12
CA ASP A 125 -11.80 -25.31 7.43
C ASP A 125 -12.82 -25.84 8.47
N THR A 126 -12.74 -25.35 9.69
CA THR A 126 -13.66 -25.71 10.78
C THR A 126 -15.12 -25.32 10.53
N ASN A 127 -15.39 -24.43 9.57
CA ASN A 127 -16.73 -24.04 9.14
C ASN A 127 -17.21 -24.87 7.92
N GLY A 128 -16.40 -25.80 7.43
CA GLY A 128 -16.74 -26.65 6.29
C GLY A 128 -16.50 -26.03 4.92
N TYR A 129 -15.69 -24.95 4.82
CA TYR A 129 -15.36 -24.31 3.54
C TYR A 129 -13.92 -24.58 3.15
N ASN A 130 -13.70 -24.85 1.87
CA ASN A 130 -12.37 -25.04 1.33
C ASN A 130 -11.64 -23.70 1.12
N LYS A 131 -10.37 -23.75 0.72
CA LYS A 131 -9.54 -22.58 0.46
C LYS A 131 -10.13 -21.59 -0.55
N LYS A 132 -10.98 -22.05 -1.47
CA LYS A 132 -11.70 -21.20 -2.44
C LYS A 132 -13.00 -20.63 -1.88
N GLY A 133 -13.41 -21.00 -0.66
CA GLY A 133 -14.61 -20.51 0.00
C GLY A 133 -15.88 -21.31 -0.30
N TYR A 134 -15.77 -22.55 -0.81
CA TYR A 134 -16.91 -23.41 -1.12
C TYR A 134 -16.99 -24.57 -0.14
N SER A 135 -18.23 -24.89 0.28
CA SER A 135 -18.55 -26.07 1.08
C SER A 135 -18.38 -27.38 0.29
N VAL A 136 -18.53 -28.52 0.97
CA VAL A 136 -18.53 -29.85 0.35
C VAL A 136 -19.60 -29.99 -0.73
N ASP A 137 -20.74 -29.29 -0.56
CA ASP A 137 -21.84 -29.27 -1.53
C ASP A 137 -21.57 -28.35 -2.72
N GLY A 138 -20.44 -27.63 -2.71
CA GLY A 138 -20.01 -26.77 -3.80
C GLY A 138 -20.59 -25.34 -3.78
N TYR A 139 -21.16 -24.88 -2.63
CA TYR A 139 -21.73 -23.55 -2.47
C TYR A 139 -20.89 -22.71 -1.53
N ASN A 140 -20.75 -21.42 -1.83
CA ASN A 140 -20.09 -20.44 -0.98
C ASN A 140 -21.00 -20.03 0.20
N LYS A 141 -20.51 -19.11 1.07
CA LYS A 141 -21.30 -18.61 2.23
C LYS A 141 -22.58 -17.88 1.84
N ASP A 142 -22.62 -17.31 0.64
CA ASP A 142 -23.78 -16.59 0.11
C ASP A 142 -24.80 -17.55 -0.54
N GLY A 143 -24.51 -18.87 -0.59
CA GLY A 143 -25.37 -19.90 -1.14
C GLY A 143 -25.24 -20.12 -2.64
N PHE A 144 -24.20 -19.58 -3.29
CA PHE A 144 -23.98 -19.71 -4.74
C PHE A 144 -22.83 -20.67 -5.05
N ASN A 145 -22.99 -21.45 -6.09
CA ASN A 145 -21.96 -22.32 -6.61
C ASN A 145 -20.92 -21.53 -7.42
N LYS A 146 -19.88 -22.21 -7.93
CA LYS A 146 -18.80 -21.59 -8.73
C LYS A 146 -19.27 -20.90 -10.02
N ASN A 147 -20.45 -21.27 -10.53
CA ASN A 147 -21.05 -20.68 -11.74
C ASN A 147 -21.97 -19.51 -11.42
N GLY A 148 -22.17 -19.17 -10.13
CA GLY A 148 -22.99 -18.05 -9.69
C GLY A 148 -24.45 -18.39 -9.46
N TYR A 149 -24.83 -19.68 -9.41
CA TYR A 149 -26.20 -20.13 -9.20
C TYR A 149 -26.40 -20.70 -7.79
N ASN A 150 -27.55 -20.36 -7.17
CA ASN A 150 -27.97 -20.94 -5.90
C ASN A 150 -28.46 -22.40 -6.06
N LYS A 151 -28.93 -23.03 -4.97
CA LYS A 151 -29.42 -24.41 -4.99
C LYS A 151 -30.68 -24.64 -5.85
N ASP A 152 -31.45 -23.57 -6.07
CA ASP A 152 -32.64 -23.58 -6.89
C ASP A 152 -32.34 -23.34 -8.37
N GLY A 153 -31.07 -23.08 -8.71
CA GLY A 153 -30.60 -22.89 -10.09
C GLY A 153 -30.66 -21.45 -10.58
N PHE A 154 -30.89 -20.47 -9.69
CA PHE A 154 -30.97 -19.04 -10.03
C PHE A 154 -29.72 -18.27 -9.62
N ASP A 155 -29.33 -17.29 -10.44
CA ASP A 155 -28.27 -16.37 -10.15
C ASP A 155 -28.70 -15.29 -9.13
N LEU A 156 -27.81 -14.33 -8.82
CA LEU A 156 -28.07 -13.25 -7.85
C LEU A 156 -29.23 -12.34 -8.30
N GLU A 157 -29.50 -12.23 -9.61
CA GLU A 157 -30.56 -11.41 -10.17
C GLU A 157 -31.90 -12.19 -10.25
N GLY A 158 -31.88 -13.50 -9.94
CA GLY A 158 -33.04 -14.37 -9.92
C GLY A 158 -33.35 -15.06 -11.25
N PHE A 159 -32.35 -15.17 -12.15
CA PHE A 159 -32.48 -15.82 -13.45
C PHE A 159 -31.73 -17.17 -13.48
N ASP A 160 -32.29 -18.15 -14.14
CA ASP A 160 -31.64 -19.43 -14.40
C ASP A 160 -30.55 -19.32 -15.48
N GLU A 161 -29.87 -20.43 -15.80
CA GLU A 161 -28.82 -20.47 -16.81
C GLU A 161 -29.29 -20.14 -18.24
N ASN A 162 -30.59 -20.21 -18.48
CA ASN A 162 -31.21 -19.83 -19.77
C ASN A 162 -31.68 -18.37 -19.80
N GLY A 163 -31.58 -17.67 -18.67
CA GLY A 163 -31.95 -16.25 -18.52
C GLY A 163 -33.43 -16.03 -18.16
N TYR A 164 -34.11 -17.06 -17.61
CA TYR A 164 -35.52 -16.96 -17.18
C TYR A 164 -35.62 -16.92 -15.66
N ASP A 165 -36.56 -16.11 -15.15
CA ASP A 165 -36.88 -16.06 -13.74
C ASP A 165 -37.70 -17.33 -13.29
N SER A 166 -38.02 -17.43 -12.00
CA SER A 166 -38.81 -18.52 -11.44
C SER A 166 -40.23 -18.65 -12.00
N ASN A 167 -40.71 -17.62 -12.70
CA ASN A 167 -42.02 -17.62 -13.38
C ASN A 167 -41.89 -17.99 -14.87
N GLY A 168 -40.66 -18.17 -15.38
CA GLY A 168 -40.35 -18.51 -16.76
C GLY A 168 -40.27 -17.33 -17.70
N PHE A 169 -40.02 -16.10 -17.19
CA PHE A 169 -39.87 -14.87 -17.99
C PHE A 169 -38.43 -14.40 -17.98
N ASP A 170 -37.96 -13.90 -19.14
CA ASP A 170 -36.68 -13.29 -19.30
C ASP A 170 -36.66 -11.87 -18.72
N LYS A 171 -35.48 -11.19 -18.75
CA LYS A 171 -35.31 -9.80 -18.25
C LYS A 171 -36.21 -8.77 -18.95
N LEU A 172 -36.73 -9.08 -20.12
CA LEU A 172 -37.66 -8.22 -20.85
C LEU A 172 -39.12 -8.54 -20.54
N GLY A 173 -39.37 -9.62 -19.74
CA GLY A 173 -40.70 -10.05 -19.34
C GLY A 173 -41.39 -10.97 -20.33
N TYR A 174 -40.63 -11.67 -21.21
CA TYR A 174 -41.15 -12.62 -22.18
C TYR A 174 -40.78 -14.06 -21.81
N ASP A 175 -41.70 -14.97 -22.01
CA ASP A 175 -41.44 -16.40 -21.84
C ASP A 175 -40.60 -16.98 -23.01
N HIS A 176 -40.23 -18.26 -22.93
CA HIS A 176 -39.42 -18.93 -23.94
C HIS A 176 -40.07 -19.01 -25.33
N LEU A 177 -41.38 -18.71 -25.46
CA LEU A 177 -42.09 -18.61 -26.71
C LEU A 177 -42.18 -17.15 -27.20
N GLY A 178 -41.69 -16.19 -26.42
CA GLY A 178 -41.68 -14.77 -26.77
C GLY A 178 -42.95 -14.01 -26.39
N TYR A 179 -43.75 -14.52 -25.45
CA TYR A 179 -44.96 -13.89 -24.98
C TYR A 179 -44.80 -13.33 -23.56
N ASP A 180 -45.37 -12.16 -23.31
CA ASP A 180 -45.43 -11.56 -21.99
C ASP A 180 -46.45 -12.26 -21.11
N LYS A 181 -46.52 -11.89 -19.81
CA LYS A 181 -47.49 -12.48 -18.84
C LYS A 181 -48.97 -12.34 -19.25
N ASP A 182 -49.29 -11.39 -20.15
CA ASP A 182 -50.64 -11.17 -20.69
C ASP A 182 -50.86 -12.01 -21.97
N GLY A 183 -49.84 -12.74 -22.44
CA GLY A 183 -49.85 -13.60 -23.61
C GLY A 183 -49.66 -12.87 -24.96
N TYR A 184 -48.98 -11.71 -24.98
CA TYR A 184 -48.67 -10.97 -26.16
C TYR A 184 -47.15 -10.91 -26.41
N ASN A 185 -46.75 -11.01 -27.68
CA ASN A 185 -45.40 -10.86 -28.11
C ASN A 185 -44.97 -9.37 -28.18
N GLN A 186 -43.67 -9.10 -28.48
CA GLN A 186 -43.15 -7.73 -28.59
C GLN A 186 -43.91 -6.86 -29.61
N ASP A 187 -44.51 -7.44 -30.66
CA ASP A 187 -45.29 -6.71 -31.66
C ASP A 187 -46.74 -6.48 -31.20
N GLY A 188 -47.13 -6.96 -30.02
CA GLY A 188 -48.46 -6.82 -29.43
C GLY A 188 -49.48 -7.82 -29.91
N TYR A 189 -49.05 -8.98 -30.50
CA TYR A 189 -49.92 -10.01 -30.97
C TYR A 189 -49.90 -11.24 -30.05
N ASN A 190 -51.07 -11.82 -29.77
CA ASN A 190 -51.15 -13.06 -29.04
C ASN A 190 -50.93 -14.27 -29.97
N LYS A 191 -50.87 -15.48 -29.38
CA LYS A 191 -50.67 -16.75 -30.12
C LYS A 191 -51.73 -17.04 -31.20
N PHE A 192 -52.85 -16.36 -31.20
CA PHE A 192 -53.92 -16.45 -32.20
C PHE A 192 -53.87 -15.31 -33.23
N ASN A 193 -52.76 -14.58 -33.24
CA ASN A 193 -52.54 -13.44 -34.14
C ASN A 193 -53.51 -12.26 -33.96
N LYS A 194 -54.08 -12.11 -32.73
CA LYS A 194 -54.93 -10.99 -32.36
C LYS A 194 -54.14 -9.91 -31.68
N LYS A 195 -54.34 -8.66 -32.05
CA LYS A 195 -53.67 -7.53 -31.49
C LYS A 195 -54.29 -7.12 -30.16
N LYS A 196 -53.43 -6.64 -29.20
CA LYS A 196 -53.85 -6.29 -27.85
C LYS A 196 -54.93 -5.23 -27.80
N ASP A 197 -54.99 -4.29 -28.79
CA ASP A 197 -55.90 -3.14 -28.85
C ASP A 197 -57.24 -3.46 -29.61
N GLU A 198 -57.42 -4.72 -30.11
CA GLU A 198 -58.65 -5.09 -30.87
C GLU A 198 -59.70 -5.83 -30.00
N ASN A 199 -59.50 -5.86 -28.69
CA ASN A 199 -60.40 -6.55 -27.72
C ASN A 199 -61.29 -5.55 -26.93
N PHE A 200 -61.83 -4.48 -27.61
CA PHE A 200 -62.87 -3.66 -27.03
C PHE A 200 -64.17 -3.81 -27.86
#